data_3b640e62619c822de9fe2edd1bc5d6c0
#
_entry.id   3b640e62619c822de9fe2edd1bc5d6c0
#
_cell.length_a   1.000
_cell.length_b   1.000
_cell.length_c   1.000
_cell.angle_alpha   90.00
_cell.angle_beta   90.00
_cell.angle_gamma   90.00
#
_symmetry.space_group_name_H-M   'P 1'
#
loop_
_entity.id
_entity.type
_entity.pdbx_description
1 polymer ?
#
loop_
_entity_poly.entity_id
_entity_poly.type
_entity_poly.pdbx_seq_one_letter_code
_entity_poly.pdbx_strand_id
1 'polypeptide(L)'
;MLTKEDICKLAGISMGELDQYPSMDLTGPSIDSLPEGIEFHILNINNCPNLTCLPDNFKCTVLEITDCPSLERMPNNFQGESLVIDNCPKLTSLPEILKINHLEIRRCPNLTQLPGGLELYLLRIEDSNIEALPENCFFYQDLSLINCPYLKKLPDCCTAFSGDVNLYNCSSLSVLPDIKVVFGNLNIMGTSIKNLPKNIKIGGCLVASESKLETLPEGIRIGEYIDLGNCCNLRSLPDGLIVNGCLNLTGTPIKQLPNRLMVGGNLNILSTNIESLPEDLQVKGRLSGSKRLLDTYEINDDIPNDLSFYIWKDSSYVYYRNRLYRIIASDQYSWRVLDADVAVRIMLDMGLRNDYDIDDGVSYIVMDVDHHYGDGPTTNDAFRRMEERRLNDITYMKKNTSI
;
A
#
# COMPACT_ATOMS: atom_id res chain seq x y z
N MET A 1 13.09 -26.19 29.42
CA MET A 1 11.79 -25.50 29.27
C MET A 1 11.71 -24.46 30.38
N LEU A 2 11.61 -23.21 30.05
CA LEU A 2 11.49 -22.11 31.01
C LEU A 2 10.19 -22.18 31.81
N THR A 3 10.26 -21.85 33.11
CA THR A 3 9.07 -21.72 33.96
C THR A 3 8.58 -20.26 33.96
N LYS A 4 7.39 -20.01 34.52
CA LYS A 4 6.89 -18.64 34.70
C LYS A 4 7.82 -17.80 35.60
N GLU A 5 8.40 -18.42 36.63
CA GLU A 5 9.37 -17.78 37.50
C GLU A 5 10.67 -17.40 36.76
N ASP A 6 11.10 -18.22 35.80
CA ASP A 6 12.28 -17.90 34.98
C ASP A 6 12.00 -16.71 34.06
N ILE A 7 10.79 -16.65 33.46
CA ILE A 7 10.36 -15.49 32.67
C ILE A 7 10.33 -14.22 33.54
N CYS A 8 9.75 -14.28 34.73
CA CYS A 8 9.75 -13.16 35.67
C CYS A 8 11.15 -12.67 36.00
N LYS A 9 12.10 -13.57 36.22
CA LYS A 9 13.52 -13.21 36.48
C LYS A 9 14.17 -12.58 35.26
N LEU A 10 13.94 -13.13 34.06
CA LEU A 10 14.49 -12.59 32.82
C LEU A 10 13.96 -11.20 32.51
N ALA A 11 12.67 -10.98 32.72
CA ALA A 11 12.01 -9.71 32.47
C ALA A 11 12.13 -8.71 33.64
N GLY A 12 12.59 -9.14 34.80
CA GLY A 12 12.68 -8.28 35.98
C GLY A 12 11.35 -7.88 36.59
N ILE A 13 10.32 -8.74 36.46
CA ILE A 13 8.94 -8.50 36.91
C ILE A 13 8.53 -9.53 37.98
N SER A 14 7.48 -9.22 38.74
CA SER A 14 6.86 -10.14 39.68
C SER A 14 5.86 -11.09 38.99
N MET A 15 5.50 -12.18 39.65
CA MET A 15 4.44 -13.09 39.19
C MET A 15 3.09 -12.37 39.07
N GLY A 16 2.79 -11.43 39.97
CA GLY A 16 1.55 -10.66 39.91
C GLY A 16 1.48 -9.72 38.70
N GLU A 17 2.61 -9.18 38.27
CA GLU A 17 2.71 -8.37 37.03
C GLU A 17 2.60 -9.26 35.81
N LEU A 18 3.16 -10.47 35.83
CA LEU A 18 3.04 -11.43 34.73
C LEU A 18 1.57 -11.82 34.48
N ASP A 19 0.76 -11.92 35.52
CA ASP A 19 -0.67 -12.28 35.40
C ASP A 19 -1.55 -11.10 34.97
N GLN A 20 -1.01 -9.89 34.81
CA GLN A 20 -1.73 -8.67 34.42
C GLN A 20 -1.62 -8.35 32.91
N TYR A 21 -1.41 -9.35 32.07
CA TYR A 21 -1.31 -9.13 30.63
C TYR A 21 -0.16 -8.18 30.24
N PRO A 22 1.09 -8.57 30.51
CA PRO A 22 2.23 -7.66 30.45
C PRO A 22 2.67 -7.34 29.03
N SER A 23 3.38 -6.19 28.93
CA SER A 23 4.26 -5.87 27.78
C SER A 23 5.70 -6.14 28.19
N MET A 24 6.44 -6.92 27.39
CA MET A 24 7.82 -7.25 27.73
C MET A 24 8.71 -7.57 26.53
N ASP A 25 10.00 -7.44 26.77
CA ASP A 25 11.06 -7.84 25.86
C ASP A 25 11.81 -9.04 26.41
N LEU A 26 11.95 -10.08 25.60
CA LEU A 26 12.73 -11.27 25.92
C LEU A 26 13.90 -11.38 24.94
N THR A 27 15.11 -11.53 25.48
CA THR A 27 16.32 -11.60 24.65
C THR A 27 17.35 -12.56 25.22
N GLY A 28 18.08 -13.20 24.32
CA GLY A 28 19.26 -13.98 24.65
C GLY A 28 19.15 -15.48 24.51
N PRO A 29 20.28 -16.20 24.60
CA PRO A 29 20.39 -17.63 24.28
C PRO A 29 19.77 -18.56 25.33
N SER A 30 19.42 -18.05 26.49
CA SER A 30 18.75 -18.84 27.57
C SER A 30 17.29 -19.13 27.24
N ILE A 31 16.71 -18.45 26.24
CA ILE A 31 15.31 -18.63 25.86
C ILE A 31 15.24 -19.70 24.78
N ASP A 32 14.85 -20.90 25.17
CA ASP A 32 14.65 -22.06 24.30
C ASP A 32 13.16 -22.36 24.05
N SER A 33 12.29 -21.91 24.96
CA SER A 33 10.85 -22.12 24.95
C SER A 33 10.18 -21.12 25.88
N LEU A 34 8.87 -20.92 25.72
CA LEU A 34 8.05 -20.17 26.65
C LEU A 34 7.09 -21.13 27.38
N PRO A 35 6.71 -20.84 28.65
CA PRO A 35 5.73 -21.61 29.38
C PRO A 35 4.32 -21.39 28.83
N GLU A 36 3.46 -22.38 28.96
CA GLU A 36 2.05 -22.28 28.59
C GLU A 36 1.24 -21.37 29.53
N GLY A 37 0.12 -20.86 29.01
CA GLY A 37 -0.89 -20.15 29.82
C GLY A 37 -0.45 -18.77 30.31
N ILE A 38 0.44 -18.10 29.57
CA ILE A 38 0.70 -16.67 29.72
C ILE A 38 0.08 -15.97 28.53
N GLU A 39 -0.62 -14.86 28.80
CA GLU A 39 -1.17 -13.97 27.78
C GLU A 39 -0.40 -12.65 27.83
N PHE A 40 0.01 -12.14 26.67
CA PHE A 40 0.79 -10.89 26.60
C PHE A 40 0.00 -9.82 25.85
N HIS A 41 0.17 -8.57 26.24
CA HIS A 41 -0.26 -7.45 25.44
C HIS A 41 0.74 -7.19 24.33
N ILE A 42 1.99 -6.94 24.67
CA ILE A 42 3.08 -6.79 23.70
C ILE A 42 4.21 -7.72 24.12
N LEU A 43 4.67 -8.54 23.21
CA LEU A 43 5.84 -9.38 23.44
C LEU A 43 6.83 -9.23 22.27
N ASN A 44 8.02 -8.76 22.60
CA ASN A 44 9.14 -8.72 21.68
C ASN A 44 10.14 -9.81 22.07
N ILE A 45 10.39 -10.73 21.15
CA ILE A 45 11.38 -11.80 21.29
C ILE A 45 12.52 -11.49 20.31
N ASN A 46 13.69 -11.18 20.85
CA ASN A 46 14.79 -10.74 20.01
C ASN A 46 16.08 -11.51 20.34
N ASN A 47 16.81 -11.90 19.29
CA ASN A 47 18.10 -12.59 19.42
C ASN A 47 18.02 -13.82 20.35
N CYS A 48 17.04 -14.70 20.12
CA CYS A 48 16.85 -15.95 20.85
C CYS A 48 17.23 -17.14 19.96
N PRO A 49 18.54 -17.45 19.83
CA PRO A 49 19.04 -18.43 18.86
C PRO A 49 18.62 -19.88 19.17
N ASN A 50 18.18 -20.16 20.37
CA ASN A 50 17.77 -21.49 20.80
C ASN A 50 16.23 -21.69 20.81
N LEU A 51 15.47 -20.63 20.53
CA LEU A 51 14.00 -20.71 20.46
C LEU A 51 13.58 -21.47 19.21
N THR A 52 12.91 -22.61 19.36
CA THR A 52 12.48 -23.44 18.23
C THR A 52 10.98 -23.32 17.92
N CYS A 53 10.17 -23.04 18.92
CA CYS A 53 8.73 -22.83 18.77
C CYS A 53 8.16 -22.07 19.96
N LEU A 54 6.97 -21.50 19.79
CA LEU A 54 6.13 -20.99 20.87
C LEU A 54 5.10 -22.06 21.29
N PRO A 55 4.57 -22.01 22.54
CA PRO A 55 3.56 -22.95 23.00
C PRO A 55 2.27 -22.82 22.18
N ASP A 56 1.54 -23.95 22.05
CA ASP A 56 0.25 -23.95 21.36
C ASP A 56 -0.78 -23.09 22.13
N ASN A 57 -1.74 -22.52 21.41
CA ASN A 57 -2.74 -21.58 21.94
C ASN A 57 -2.14 -20.31 22.57
N PHE A 58 -0.97 -19.90 22.09
CA PHE A 58 -0.30 -18.70 22.53
C PHE A 58 -1.14 -17.45 22.21
N LYS A 59 -1.33 -16.59 23.19
CA LYS A 59 -2.09 -15.36 23.03
C LYS A 59 -1.22 -14.13 23.27
N CYS A 60 -1.22 -13.24 22.28
CA CYS A 60 -0.50 -11.99 22.35
C CYS A 60 -1.18 -10.99 21.42
N THR A 61 -1.42 -9.75 21.87
CA THR A 61 -2.01 -8.73 20.99
C THR A 61 -1.02 -8.30 19.93
N VAL A 62 0.20 -7.99 20.31
CA VAL A 62 1.29 -7.61 19.41
C VAL A 62 2.48 -8.53 19.68
N LEU A 63 2.84 -9.34 18.70
CA LEU A 63 3.99 -10.24 18.78
C LEU A 63 5.04 -9.84 17.74
N GLU A 64 6.23 -9.57 18.20
CA GLU A 64 7.39 -9.35 17.35
C GLU A 64 8.47 -10.39 17.65
N ILE A 65 8.94 -11.12 16.65
CA ILE A 65 10.01 -12.11 16.74
C ILE A 65 11.10 -11.74 15.76
N THR A 66 12.27 -11.40 16.29
CA THR A 66 13.40 -10.94 15.48
C THR A 66 14.66 -11.72 15.81
N ASP A 67 15.47 -12.04 14.79
CA ASP A 67 16.76 -12.71 14.95
C ASP A 67 16.68 -14.03 15.76
N CYS A 68 15.67 -14.86 15.44
CA CYS A 68 15.48 -16.17 16.03
C CYS A 68 15.77 -17.30 15.00
N PRO A 69 17.04 -17.59 14.71
CA PRO A 69 17.43 -18.45 13.59
C PRO A 69 17.05 -19.93 13.74
N SER A 70 16.66 -20.36 14.94
CA SER A 70 16.20 -21.74 15.20
C SER A 70 14.68 -21.87 15.22
N LEU A 71 13.92 -20.80 15.06
CA LEU A 71 12.47 -20.85 15.04
C LEU A 71 11.99 -21.61 13.80
N GLU A 72 11.37 -22.76 14.00
CA GLU A 72 10.93 -23.69 12.94
C GLU A 72 9.44 -23.55 12.63
N ARG A 73 8.64 -23.26 13.66
CA ARG A 73 7.18 -23.14 13.54
C ARG A 73 6.57 -22.15 14.54
N MET A 74 5.46 -21.58 14.17
CA MET A 74 4.57 -20.81 15.03
C MET A 74 3.61 -21.77 15.79
N PRO A 75 2.94 -21.32 16.89
CA PRO A 75 1.91 -22.12 17.55
C PRO A 75 0.75 -22.46 16.60
N ASN A 76 0.08 -23.61 16.80
CA ASN A 76 -0.97 -24.08 15.89
C ASN A 76 -2.13 -23.11 15.72
N ASN A 77 -2.47 -22.35 16.76
CA ASN A 77 -3.46 -21.27 16.72
C ASN A 77 -2.82 -20.00 17.27
N PHE A 78 -2.83 -18.94 16.49
CA PHE A 78 -2.41 -17.64 16.95
C PHE A 78 -3.51 -16.61 16.72
N GLN A 79 -3.80 -15.83 17.77
CA GLN A 79 -4.77 -14.74 17.74
C GLN A 79 -4.15 -13.50 18.37
N GLY A 80 -4.21 -12.39 17.64
CA GLY A 80 -3.68 -11.11 18.06
C GLY A 80 -4.11 -10.01 17.10
N GLU A 81 -3.50 -8.86 17.19
CA GLU A 81 -3.70 -7.77 16.25
C GLU A 81 -2.55 -7.69 15.24
N SER A 82 -1.32 -7.89 15.71
CA SER A 82 -0.13 -7.74 14.88
C SER A 82 0.87 -8.87 15.12
N LEU A 83 1.42 -9.39 14.03
CA LEU A 83 2.50 -10.36 14.03
C LEU A 83 3.63 -9.86 13.12
N VAL A 84 4.80 -9.67 13.69
CA VAL A 84 6.04 -9.33 12.97
C VAL A 84 7.04 -10.47 13.16
N ILE A 85 7.56 -11.00 12.06
CA ILE A 85 8.61 -12.04 12.06
C ILE A 85 9.74 -11.57 11.16
N ASP A 86 10.91 -11.40 11.74
CA ASP A 86 12.07 -10.91 11.00
C ASP A 86 13.30 -11.80 11.26
N ASN A 87 14.02 -12.13 10.20
CA ASN A 87 15.24 -12.92 10.25
C ASN A 87 15.09 -14.25 11.03
N CYS A 88 14.05 -15.02 10.67
CA CYS A 88 13.81 -16.38 11.17
C CYS A 88 13.96 -17.40 10.02
N PRO A 89 15.18 -17.71 9.60
CA PRO A 89 15.44 -18.44 8.36
C PRO A 89 14.98 -19.91 8.38
N LYS A 90 14.75 -20.51 9.56
CA LYS A 90 14.24 -21.89 9.63
C LYS A 90 12.73 -21.97 9.63
N LEU A 91 12.01 -20.83 9.73
CA LEU A 91 10.56 -20.84 9.71
C LEU A 91 10.04 -21.29 8.34
N THR A 92 9.25 -22.35 8.31
CA THR A 92 8.72 -22.97 7.08
C THR A 92 7.23 -22.75 6.87
N SER A 93 6.48 -22.50 7.95
CA SER A 93 5.02 -22.33 7.90
C SER A 93 4.52 -21.43 9.00
N LEU A 94 3.39 -20.77 8.73
CA LEU A 94 2.55 -20.10 9.71
C LEU A 94 1.39 -21.02 10.13
N PRO A 95 0.72 -20.75 11.25
CA PRO A 95 -0.43 -21.55 11.71
C PRO A 95 -1.57 -21.52 10.68
N GLU A 96 -2.30 -22.64 10.56
CA GLU A 96 -3.49 -22.72 9.70
C GLU A 96 -4.59 -21.72 10.11
N ILE A 97 -4.72 -21.50 11.43
CA ILE A 97 -5.64 -20.51 11.98
C ILE A 97 -4.81 -19.33 12.49
N LEU A 98 -4.81 -18.28 11.71
CA LEU A 98 -4.10 -17.02 12.00
C LEU A 98 -5.11 -15.87 11.96
N LYS A 99 -5.50 -15.37 13.15
CA LYS A 99 -6.44 -14.25 13.29
C LYS A 99 -5.70 -13.01 13.75
N ILE A 100 -5.33 -12.20 12.81
CA ILE A 100 -4.58 -10.96 13.00
C ILE A 100 -5.04 -9.91 11.99
N ASN A 101 -4.71 -8.65 12.24
CA ASN A 101 -4.99 -7.54 11.35
C ASN A 101 -3.75 -7.13 10.52
N HIS A 102 -2.57 -7.26 11.11
CA HIS A 102 -1.31 -6.86 10.49
C HIS A 102 -0.31 -8.02 10.51
N LEU A 103 0.24 -8.33 9.36
CA LEU A 103 1.28 -9.36 9.19
C LEU A 103 2.48 -8.78 8.48
N GLU A 104 3.63 -8.81 9.17
CA GLU A 104 4.92 -8.48 8.56
C GLU A 104 5.87 -9.66 8.64
N ILE A 105 6.48 -10.02 7.52
CA ILE A 105 7.47 -11.10 7.41
C ILE A 105 8.66 -10.55 6.64
N ARG A 106 9.84 -10.62 7.25
CA ARG A 106 11.07 -10.15 6.62
C ARG A 106 12.17 -11.20 6.75
N ARG A 107 12.98 -11.36 5.70
CA ARG A 107 14.17 -12.23 5.72
C ARG A 107 13.89 -13.66 6.23
N CYS A 108 12.75 -14.24 5.81
CA CYS A 108 12.33 -15.59 6.12
C CYS A 108 12.31 -16.47 4.85
N PRO A 109 13.49 -16.86 4.32
CA PRO A 109 13.59 -17.45 2.98
C PRO A 109 12.96 -18.84 2.85
N ASN A 110 12.74 -19.56 3.94
CA ASN A 110 12.14 -20.90 3.90
C ASN A 110 10.61 -20.88 4.07
N LEU A 111 10.02 -19.71 4.34
CA LEU A 111 8.59 -19.53 4.32
C LEU A 111 8.15 -19.23 2.87
N THR A 112 7.55 -20.23 2.22
CA THR A 112 7.19 -20.15 0.80
C THR A 112 5.70 -19.95 0.55
N GLN A 113 4.87 -20.12 1.58
CA GLN A 113 3.41 -20.02 1.49
C GLN A 113 2.81 -19.42 2.76
N LEU A 114 1.66 -18.75 2.60
CA LEU A 114 0.83 -18.28 3.70
C LEU A 114 -0.38 -19.20 3.89
N PRO A 115 -0.97 -19.27 5.12
CA PRO A 115 -2.21 -19.99 5.35
C PRO A 115 -3.37 -19.33 4.60
N GLY A 116 -4.41 -20.10 4.28
CA GLY A 116 -5.63 -19.59 3.67
C GLY A 116 -6.52 -18.84 4.65
N GLY A 117 -7.48 -18.07 4.09
CA GLY A 117 -8.49 -17.38 4.89
C GLY A 117 -7.98 -16.15 5.65
N LEU A 118 -6.89 -15.54 5.20
CA LEU A 118 -6.36 -14.32 5.80
C LEU A 118 -7.22 -13.11 5.43
N GLU A 119 -7.58 -12.34 6.44
CA GLU A 119 -8.25 -11.05 6.32
C GLU A 119 -7.39 -10.00 7.03
N LEU A 120 -6.57 -9.27 6.24
CA LEU A 120 -5.55 -8.36 6.74
C LEU A 120 -5.81 -6.92 6.33
N TYR A 121 -5.57 -5.99 7.23
CA TYR A 121 -5.47 -4.57 6.87
C TYR A 121 -4.12 -4.29 6.20
N LEU A 122 -3.04 -4.88 6.72
CA LEU A 122 -1.70 -4.73 6.17
C LEU A 122 -1.04 -6.10 6.04
N LEU A 123 -0.56 -6.39 4.83
CA LEU A 123 0.39 -7.48 4.59
C LEU A 123 1.70 -6.89 4.06
N ARG A 124 2.80 -7.15 4.77
CA ARG A 124 4.15 -6.82 4.32
C ARG A 124 5.03 -8.05 4.35
N ILE A 125 5.63 -8.37 3.21
CA ILE A 125 6.62 -9.45 3.07
C ILE A 125 7.83 -8.89 2.34
N GLU A 126 9.02 -9.02 2.94
CA GLU A 126 10.27 -8.54 2.38
C GLU A 126 11.33 -9.63 2.39
N ASP A 127 12.16 -9.66 1.35
CA ASP A 127 13.33 -10.54 1.25
C ASP A 127 13.00 -12.01 1.57
N SER A 128 11.89 -12.50 1.02
CA SER A 128 11.35 -13.84 1.30
C SER A 128 10.99 -14.58 0.02
N ASN A 129 10.96 -15.91 0.09
CA ASN A 129 10.75 -16.76 -1.09
C ASN A 129 9.28 -17.19 -1.27
N ILE A 130 8.33 -16.32 -0.90
CA ILE A 130 6.90 -16.59 -1.12
C ILE A 130 6.66 -16.81 -2.62
N GLU A 131 6.00 -17.93 -2.95
CA GLU A 131 5.69 -18.29 -4.33
C GLU A 131 4.31 -17.83 -4.77
N ALA A 132 3.35 -17.82 -3.83
CA ALA A 132 1.98 -17.40 -4.05
C ALA A 132 1.31 -16.93 -2.75
N LEU A 133 0.33 -16.05 -2.88
CA LEU A 133 -0.63 -15.76 -1.82
C LEU A 133 -1.86 -16.70 -1.97
N PRO A 134 -2.56 -17.05 -0.87
CA PRO A 134 -3.73 -17.92 -0.95
C PRO A 134 -4.90 -17.25 -1.68
N GLU A 135 -5.68 -18.02 -2.42
CA GLU A 135 -6.79 -17.52 -3.25
C GLU A 135 -7.99 -16.98 -2.44
N ASN A 136 -8.11 -17.35 -1.19
CA ASN A 136 -9.20 -16.94 -0.30
C ASN A 136 -8.73 -15.96 0.78
N CYS A 137 -7.98 -14.94 0.41
CA CYS A 137 -7.51 -13.89 1.30
C CYS A 137 -8.07 -12.52 0.90
N PHE A 138 -8.17 -11.62 1.89
CA PHE A 138 -8.61 -10.24 1.68
C PHE A 138 -7.59 -9.27 2.29
N PHE A 139 -7.19 -8.28 1.50
CA PHE A 139 -6.27 -7.22 1.91
C PHE A 139 -7.01 -5.88 1.81
N TYR A 140 -7.32 -5.29 2.96
CA TYR A 140 -8.20 -4.12 3.01
C TYR A 140 -7.48 -2.81 2.73
N GLN A 141 -6.20 -2.68 3.07
CA GLN A 141 -5.43 -1.46 2.90
C GLN A 141 -4.17 -1.68 2.08
N ASP A 142 -3.07 -1.99 2.72
CA ASP A 142 -1.77 -2.05 2.08
C ASP A 142 -1.34 -3.48 1.78
N LEU A 143 -0.85 -3.68 0.58
CA LEU A 143 -0.16 -4.89 0.16
C LEU A 143 1.27 -4.54 -0.23
N SER A 144 2.24 -4.99 0.55
CA SER A 144 3.66 -4.76 0.30
C SER A 144 4.42 -6.07 0.19
N LEU A 145 4.83 -6.44 -1.02
CA LEU A 145 5.64 -7.61 -1.32
C LEU A 145 6.92 -7.12 -2.00
N ILE A 146 8.00 -7.07 -1.23
CA ILE A 146 9.27 -6.47 -1.65
C ILE A 146 10.33 -7.56 -1.76
N ASN A 147 11.09 -7.59 -2.85
CA ASN A 147 12.14 -8.58 -3.08
C ASN A 147 11.64 -10.02 -2.89
N CYS A 148 10.46 -10.34 -3.43
CA CYS A 148 9.91 -11.70 -3.45
C CYS A 148 10.08 -12.32 -4.85
N PRO A 149 11.26 -12.80 -5.21
CA PRO A 149 11.62 -13.15 -6.60
C PRO A 149 10.86 -14.36 -7.14
N TYR A 150 10.29 -15.19 -6.28
CA TYR A 150 9.55 -16.40 -6.68
C TYR A 150 8.03 -16.19 -6.77
N LEU A 151 7.54 -15.03 -6.39
CA LEU A 151 6.11 -14.70 -6.50
C LEU A 151 5.69 -14.65 -7.97
N LYS A 152 4.78 -15.53 -8.38
CA LYS A 152 4.36 -15.69 -9.78
C LYS A 152 3.09 -14.91 -10.12
N LYS A 153 2.15 -14.85 -9.18
CA LYS A 153 0.85 -14.17 -9.36
C LYS A 153 0.29 -13.68 -8.02
N LEU A 154 -0.57 -12.69 -8.06
CA LEU A 154 -1.48 -12.36 -6.98
C LEU A 154 -2.79 -13.14 -7.17
N PRO A 155 -3.53 -13.44 -6.08
CA PRO A 155 -4.81 -14.13 -6.17
C PRO A 155 -5.90 -13.26 -6.83
N ASP A 156 -6.88 -13.90 -7.47
CA ASP A 156 -7.95 -13.23 -8.21
C ASP A 156 -8.89 -12.40 -7.30
N CYS A 157 -8.89 -12.65 -5.99
CA CYS A 157 -9.63 -11.85 -5.02
C CYS A 157 -9.06 -10.43 -4.84
N CYS A 158 -7.80 -10.17 -5.24
CA CYS A 158 -7.16 -8.86 -5.18
C CYS A 158 -7.69 -7.91 -6.25
N THR A 159 -8.90 -7.39 -6.07
CA THR A 159 -9.57 -6.52 -7.06
C THR A 159 -9.54 -5.04 -6.71
N ALA A 160 -9.36 -4.68 -5.43
CA ALA A 160 -9.33 -3.30 -4.96
C ALA A 160 -8.50 -3.17 -3.68
N PHE A 161 -7.75 -2.07 -3.58
CA PHE A 161 -6.93 -1.73 -2.42
C PHE A 161 -7.22 -0.31 -1.99
N SER A 162 -7.45 -0.09 -0.68
CA SER A 162 -7.69 1.25 -0.15
C SER A 162 -6.41 2.01 0.21
N GLY A 163 -5.26 1.36 0.17
CA GLY A 163 -3.93 1.90 0.38
C GLY A 163 -3.01 1.64 -0.78
N ASP A 164 -1.73 1.44 -0.47
CA ASP A 164 -0.65 1.21 -1.43
C ASP A 164 -0.55 -0.27 -1.82
N VAL A 165 -0.14 -0.49 -3.09
CA VAL A 165 0.29 -1.81 -3.58
C VAL A 165 1.75 -1.71 -3.99
N ASN A 166 2.64 -2.32 -3.21
CA ASN A 166 4.06 -2.34 -3.48
C ASN A 166 4.53 -3.75 -3.82
N LEU A 167 4.96 -3.96 -5.06
CA LEU A 167 5.44 -5.23 -5.62
C LEU A 167 6.89 -5.09 -6.11
N TYR A 168 7.66 -4.19 -5.47
CA TYR A 168 9.02 -3.88 -5.85
C TYR A 168 9.88 -5.14 -5.94
N ASN A 169 10.55 -5.30 -7.10
CA ASN A 169 11.49 -6.37 -7.37
C ASN A 169 10.94 -7.80 -7.21
N CYS A 170 9.62 -7.98 -7.42
CA CYS A 170 9.02 -9.31 -7.58
C CYS A 170 9.24 -9.80 -9.02
N SER A 171 10.45 -10.23 -9.33
CA SER A 171 10.93 -10.42 -10.71
C SER A 171 10.22 -11.54 -11.50
N SER A 172 9.62 -12.53 -10.82
CA SER A 172 8.80 -13.57 -11.46
C SER A 172 7.33 -13.17 -11.68
N LEU A 173 6.88 -12.06 -11.06
CA LEU A 173 5.50 -11.61 -11.20
C LEU A 173 5.28 -11.01 -12.60
N SER A 174 4.46 -11.69 -13.40
CA SER A 174 4.26 -11.32 -14.81
C SER A 174 2.85 -10.85 -15.15
N VAL A 175 1.89 -11.09 -14.26
CA VAL A 175 0.47 -10.75 -14.46
C VAL A 175 -0.12 -10.23 -13.15
N LEU A 176 -0.92 -9.17 -13.25
CA LEU A 176 -1.79 -8.71 -12.17
C LEU A 176 -3.20 -9.28 -12.38
N PRO A 177 -3.94 -9.60 -11.30
CA PRO A 177 -5.36 -9.90 -11.39
C PRO A 177 -6.13 -8.67 -11.89
N ASP A 178 -7.44 -8.79 -12.10
CA ASP A 178 -8.28 -7.71 -12.61
C ASP A 178 -8.52 -6.62 -11.53
N ILE A 179 -7.41 -5.99 -11.09
CA ILE A 179 -7.45 -4.88 -10.14
C ILE A 179 -8.20 -3.72 -10.77
N LYS A 180 -9.26 -3.27 -10.13
CA LYS A 180 -10.09 -2.14 -10.58
C LYS A 180 -9.57 -0.81 -10.06
N VAL A 181 -9.08 -0.82 -8.81
CA VAL A 181 -8.62 0.40 -8.15
C VAL A 181 -7.53 0.12 -7.12
N VAL A 182 -6.51 0.97 -7.14
CA VAL A 182 -5.53 1.16 -6.07
C VAL A 182 -5.69 2.62 -5.64
N PHE A 183 -6.17 2.84 -4.43
CA PHE A 183 -6.41 4.20 -3.98
C PHE A 183 -5.11 4.95 -3.64
N GLY A 184 -4.10 4.26 -3.21
CA GLY A 184 -2.75 4.76 -3.03
C GLY A 184 -1.88 4.60 -4.27
N ASN A 185 -0.61 4.31 -4.05
CA ASN A 185 0.41 4.10 -5.07
C ASN A 185 0.42 2.66 -5.56
N LEU A 186 0.75 2.49 -6.85
CA LEU A 186 1.08 1.19 -7.41
C LEU A 186 2.56 1.17 -7.79
N ASN A 187 3.34 0.37 -7.07
CA ASN A 187 4.75 0.14 -7.38
C ASN A 187 4.94 -1.27 -7.94
N ILE A 188 5.30 -1.36 -9.20
CA ILE A 188 5.63 -2.59 -9.93
C ILE A 188 7.06 -2.55 -10.49
N MET A 189 7.92 -1.71 -9.93
CA MET A 189 9.31 -1.57 -10.35
C MET A 189 10.05 -2.90 -10.28
N GLY A 190 10.80 -3.24 -11.30
CA GLY A 190 11.61 -4.47 -11.36
C GLY A 190 10.81 -5.77 -11.54
N THR A 191 9.50 -5.69 -11.84
CA THR A 191 8.66 -6.86 -12.11
C THR A 191 8.71 -7.29 -13.57
N SER A 192 8.19 -8.50 -13.86
CA SER A 192 8.00 -9.00 -15.22
C SER A 192 6.62 -8.68 -15.82
N ILE A 193 5.86 -7.79 -15.20
CA ILE A 193 4.53 -7.39 -15.66
C ILE A 193 4.64 -6.67 -17.01
N LYS A 194 3.84 -7.15 -17.98
CA LYS A 194 3.82 -6.60 -19.34
C LYS A 194 2.67 -5.65 -19.58
N ASN A 195 1.54 -5.88 -18.92
CA ASN A 195 0.33 -5.09 -19.10
C ASN A 195 -0.36 -4.85 -17.76
N LEU A 196 -0.92 -3.67 -17.61
CA LEU A 196 -1.81 -3.36 -16.50
C LEU A 196 -3.26 -3.79 -16.85
N PRO A 197 -4.12 -4.07 -15.86
CA PRO A 197 -5.54 -4.28 -16.09
C PRO A 197 -6.20 -3.12 -16.84
N LYS A 198 -7.10 -3.43 -17.78
CA LYS A 198 -7.64 -2.43 -18.75
C LYS A 198 -8.33 -1.22 -18.12
N ASN A 199 -8.96 -1.38 -16.97
CA ASN A 199 -9.74 -0.31 -16.35
C ASN A 199 -9.20 0.08 -14.98
N ILE A 200 -7.92 -0.19 -14.74
CA ILE A 200 -7.28 0.13 -13.46
C ILE A 200 -7.29 1.64 -13.22
N LYS A 201 -7.60 2.03 -12.00
CA LYS A 201 -7.50 3.40 -11.51
C LYS A 201 -6.46 3.42 -10.39
N ILE A 202 -5.53 4.37 -10.45
CA ILE A 202 -4.48 4.55 -9.45
C ILE A 202 -4.63 5.95 -8.88
N GLY A 203 -4.92 6.05 -7.59
CA GLY A 203 -5.17 7.32 -6.91
C GLY A 203 -3.90 8.13 -6.68
N GLY A 204 -2.80 7.45 -6.39
CA GLY A 204 -1.47 8.04 -6.23
C GLY A 204 -0.60 7.88 -7.48
N CYS A 205 0.63 7.45 -7.27
CA CYS A 205 1.66 7.30 -8.29
C CYS A 205 1.68 5.91 -8.92
N LEU A 206 2.10 5.84 -10.19
CA LEU A 206 2.54 4.60 -10.82
C LEU A 206 4.07 4.58 -10.90
N VAL A 207 4.70 3.70 -10.14
CA VAL A 207 6.14 3.42 -10.21
C VAL A 207 6.32 2.09 -10.92
N ALA A 208 6.76 2.13 -12.16
CA ALA A 208 6.92 0.94 -13.00
C ALA A 208 8.29 0.88 -13.69
N SER A 209 9.23 1.71 -13.25
CA SER A 209 10.59 1.71 -13.80
C SER A 209 11.22 0.31 -13.74
N GLU A 210 12.04 -0.01 -14.73
CA GLU A 210 12.69 -1.31 -14.88
C GLU A 210 11.74 -2.52 -15.02
N SER A 211 10.43 -2.30 -15.14
CA SER A 211 9.46 -3.36 -15.41
C SER A 211 9.49 -3.80 -16.88
N LYS A 212 8.71 -4.83 -17.20
CA LYS A 212 8.56 -5.32 -18.58
C LYS A 212 7.32 -4.72 -19.29
N LEU A 213 6.75 -3.62 -18.79
CA LEU A 213 5.60 -2.98 -19.41
C LEU A 213 5.85 -2.67 -20.89
N GLU A 214 4.87 -3.03 -21.72
CA GLU A 214 4.89 -2.80 -23.16
C GLU A 214 4.08 -1.57 -23.55
N THR A 215 3.01 -1.27 -22.81
CA THR A 215 2.17 -0.07 -22.96
C THR A 215 1.35 0.17 -21.70
N LEU A 216 0.72 1.35 -21.60
CA LEU A 216 -0.34 1.63 -20.64
C LEU A 216 -1.73 1.40 -21.27
N PRO A 217 -2.74 0.98 -20.52
CA PRO A 217 -4.09 0.82 -21.06
C PRO A 217 -4.71 2.16 -21.48
N GLU A 218 -5.57 2.10 -22.51
CA GLU A 218 -6.34 3.27 -22.95
C GLU A 218 -7.20 3.81 -21.82
N GLY A 219 -7.24 5.13 -21.68
CA GLY A 219 -8.02 5.80 -20.66
C GLY A 219 -7.56 5.55 -19.22
N ILE A 220 -6.32 5.08 -19.02
CA ILE A 220 -5.74 4.90 -17.68
C ILE A 220 -5.79 6.22 -16.91
N ARG A 221 -6.06 6.12 -15.61
CA ARG A 221 -6.13 7.29 -14.72
C ARG A 221 -5.17 7.10 -13.56
N ILE A 222 -4.26 8.07 -13.41
CA ILE A 222 -3.22 8.10 -12.38
C ILE A 222 -3.27 9.49 -11.75
N GLY A 223 -3.41 9.52 -10.43
CA GLY A 223 -3.64 10.76 -9.68
C GLY A 223 -2.45 11.68 -9.66
N GLU A 224 -1.23 11.11 -9.64
CA GLU A 224 -0.02 11.88 -9.44
C GLU A 224 1.00 11.65 -10.56
N TYR A 225 2.20 11.19 -10.23
CA TYR A 225 3.26 11.02 -11.22
C TYR A 225 3.30 9.58 -11.78
N ILE A 226 3.98 9.47 -12.94
CA ILE A 226 4.25 8.18 -13.60
C ILE A 226 5.76 8.05 -13.80
N ASP A 227 6.32 6.97 -13.26
CA ASP A 227 7.71 6.58 -13.51
C ASP A 227 7.76 5.30 -14.36
N LEU A 228 8.19 5.44 -15.60
CA LEU A 228 8.40 4.37 -16.57
C LEU A 228 9.88 4.26 -16.98
N GLY A 229 10.78 4.86 -16.21
CA GLY A 229 12.21 4.86 -16.52
C GLY A 229 12.77 3.47 -16.76
N ASN A 230 13.59 3.29 -17.77
CA ASN A 230 14.21 2.01 -18.13
C ASN A 230 13.24 0.85 -18.41
N CYS A 231 11.95 1.13 -18.70
CA CYS A 231 11.04 0.11 -19.22
C CYS A 231 11.47 -0.29 -20.64
N CYS A 232 12.34 -1.26 -20.75
CA CYS A 232 12.99 -1.64 -22.01
C CYS A 232 12.03 -2.22 -23.08
N ASN A 233 10.81 -2.55 -22.73
CA ASN A 233 9.79 -3.06 -23.62
C ASN A 233 8.69 -2.03 -23.97
N LEU A 234 8.73 -0.84 -23.40
CA LEU A 234 7.69 0.17 -23.60
C LEU A 234 7.72 0.66 -25.05
N ARG A 235 6.62 0.46 -25.76
CA ARG A 235 6.53 0.77 -27.21
C ARG A 235 5.75 2.03 -27.49
N SER A 236 4.71 2.29 -26.71
CA SER A 236 3.83 3.44 -26.87
C SER A 236 3.13 3.79 -25.58
N LEU A 237 2.60 4.99 -25.54
CA LEU A 237 1.65 5.47 -24.54
C LEU A 237 0.30 5.74 -25.23
N PRO A 238 -0.82 5.68 -24.51
CA PRO A 238 -2.14 5.93 -25.09
C PRO A 238 -2.31 7.42 -25.45
N ASP A 239 -3.03 7.68 -26.53
CA ASP A 239 -3.37 9.05 -26.94
C ASP A 239 -4.26 9.72 -25.89
N GLY A 240 -4.03 11.02 -25.70
CA GLY A 240 -4.75 11.79 -24.69
C GLY A 240 -4.38 11.43 -23.25
N LEU A 241 -3.19 10.84 -23.02
CA LEU A 241 -2.70 10.57 -21.67
C LEU A 241 -2.55 11.88 -20.89
N ILE A 242 -3.14 11.92 -19.70
CA ILE A 242 -3.02 13.02 -18.76
C ILE A 242 -2.28 12.53 -17.54
N VAL A 243 -1.20 13.23 -17.20
CA VAL A 243 -0.36 12.99 -16.02
C VAL A 243 -0.37 14.26 -15.18
N ASN A 244 -0.97 14.23 -14.01
CA ASN A 244 -1.08 15.42 -13.16
C ASN A 244 0.28 15.86 -12.59
N GLY A 245 1.13 14.89 -12.26
CA GLY A 245 2.50 15.13 -11.81
C GLY A 245 3.55 15.02 -12.92
N CYS A 246 4.69 14.45 -12.58
CA CYS A 246 5.79 14.24 -13.51
C CYS A 246 5.62 12.95 -14.31
N LEU A 247 6.14 12.94 -15.55
CA LEU A 247 6.26 11.75 -16.38
C LEU A 247 7.73 11.47 -16.66
N ASN A 248 8.22 10.33 -16.18
CA ASN A 248 9.59 9.87 -16.47
C ASN A 248 9.57 8.73 -17.51
N LEU A 249 10.18 8.97 -18.65
CA LEU A 249 10.37 8.02 -19.75
C LEU A 249 11.85 7.76 -20.02
N THR A 250 12.75 8.15 -19.12
CA THR A 250 14.20 8.02 -19.31
C THR A 250 14.59 6.58 -19.67
N GLY A 251 15.40 6.43 -20.71
CA GLY A 251 15.94 5.11 -21.09
C GLY A 251 14.93 4.15 -21.71
N THR A 252 13.70 4.62 -22.04
CA THR A 252 12.73 3.80 -22.75
C THR A 252 12.96 3.79 -24.27
N PRO A 253 12.60 2.72 -24.99
CA PRO A 253 12.79 2.62 -26.44
C PRO A 253 11.68 3.34 -27.23
N ILE A 254 10.83 4.13 -26.57
CA ILE A 254 9.72 4.84 -27.20
C ILE A 254 10.22 5.77 -28.30
N LYS A 255 9.53 5.79 -29.43
CA LYS A 255 9.94 6.57 -30.63
C LYS A 255 9.14 7.85 -30.81
N GLN A 256 7.97 7.94 -30.21
CA GLN A 256 7.09 9.11 -30.31
C GLN A 256 6.26 9.25 -29.03
N LEU A 257 5.94 10.46 -28.66
CA LEU A 257 4.97 10.76 -27.63
C LEU A 257 3.54 10.63 -28.19
N PRO A 258 2.54 10.30 -27.37
CA PRO A 258 1.16 10.22 -27.82
C PRO A 258 0.61 11.62 -28.16
N ASN A 259 -0.39 11.67 -29.05
CA ASN A 259 -1.10 12.91 -29.31
C ASN A 259 -1.85 13.36 -28.05
N ARG A 260 -1.98 14.67 -27.88
CA ARG A 260 -2.66 15.29 -26.72
C ARG A 260 -2.13 14.84 -25.38
N LEU A 261 -0.80 14.61 -25.29
CA LEU A 261 -0.14 14.33 -24.01
C LEU A 261 -0.12 15.60 -23.16
N MET A 262 -0.65 15.50 -21.95
CA MET A 262 -0.63 16.58 -20.96
C MET A 262 0.15 16.14 -19.73
N VAL A 263 1.16 16.91 -19.32
CA VAL A 263 1.98 16.64 -18.13
C VAL A 263 1.98 17.88 -17.24
N GLY A 264 1.38 17.75 -16.06
CA GLY A 264 1.27 18.84 -15.09
C GLY A 264 2.58 19.17 -14.37
N GLY A 265 3.51 18.22 -14.30
CA GLY A 265 4.86 18.37 -13.76
C GLY A 265 5.94 18.34 -14.84
N ASN A 266 7.08 17.74 -14.50
CA ASN A 266 8.21 17.60 -15.42
C ASN A 266 8.01 16.41 -16.35
N LEU A 267 8.42 16.58 -17.62
CA LEU A 267 8.53 15.48 -18.59
C LEU A 267 10.01 15.17 -18.84
N ASN A 268 10.41 13.94 -18.55
CA ASN A 268 11.76 13.47 -18.78
C ASN A 268 11.80 12.41 -19.89
N ILE A 269 12.38 12.75 -21.02
CA ILE A 269 12.56 11.90 -22.21
C ILE A 269 14.04 11.69 -22.56
N LEU A 270 14.93 11.80 -21.56
CA LEU A 270 16.36 11.55 -21.79
C LEU A 270 16.60 10.11 -22.19
N SER A 271 17.55 9.89 -23.07
CA SER A 271 17.92 8.55 -23.52
C SER A 271 16.76 7.73 -24.12
N THR A 272 15.79 8.40 -24.74
CA THR A 272 14.73 7.79 -25.55
C THR A 272 15.06 7.83 -27.04
N ASN A 273 14.28 7.14 -27.86
CA ASN A 273 14.38 7.17 -29.32
C ASN A 273 13.38 8.16 -29.97
N ILE A 274 12.89 9.14 -29.22
CA ILE A 274 11.95 10.16 -29.73
C ILE A 274 12.68 11.09 -30.69
N GLU A 275 12.11 11.26 -31.90
CA GLU A 275 12.69 12.07 -32.98
C GLU A 275 12.03 13.44 -33.12
N SER A 276 10.76 13.55 -32.75
CA SER A 276 9.97 14.79 -32.80
C SER A 276 8.96 14.84 -31.64
N LEU A 277 8.57 16.06 -31.29
CA LEU A 277 7.52 16.31 -30.29
C LEU A 277 6.18 16.53 -30.99
N PRO A 278 5.05 16.06 -30.42
CA PRO A 278 3.72 16.39 -30.94
C PRO A 278 3.45 17.90 -30.86
N GLU A 279 2.73 18.44 -31.83
CA GLU A 279 2.34 19.87 -31.85
C GLU A 279 1.41 20.23 -30.69
N ASP A 280 0.64 19.27 -30.21
CA ASP A 280 -0.33 19.41 -29.13
C ASP A 280 0.19 18.96 -27.76
N LEU A 281 1.52 18.78 -27.62
CA LEU A 281 2.18 18.47 -26.35
C LEU A 281 2.05 19.62 -25.36
N GLN A 282 1.59 19.30 -24.16
CA GLN A 282 1.50 20.29 -23.07
C GLN A 282 2.31 19.81 -21.87
N VAL A 283 3.30 20.58 -21.44
CA VAL A 283 4.13 20.31 -20.26
C VAL A 283 4.19 21.58 -19.41
N LYS A 284 3.65 21.56 -18.20
CA LYS A 284 3.71 22.71 -17.28
C LYS A 284 5.07 22.89 -16.62
N GLY A 285 5.72 21.77 -16.32
CA GLY A 285 7.05 21.77 -15.71
C GLY A 285 8.17 21.80 -16.74
N ARG A 286 9.31 21.27 -16.35
CA ARG A 286 10.48 21.22 -17.21
C ARG A 286 10.41 20.03 -18.17
N LEU A 287 10.66 20.27 -19.45
CA LEU A 287 10.97 19.24 -20.43
C LEU A 287 12.47 18.96 -20.43
N SER A 288 12.84 17.69 -20.22
CA SER A 288 14.22 17.21 -20.28
C SER A 288 14.37 16.18 -21.39
N GLY A 289 15.19 16.48 -22.39
CA GLY A 289 15.39 15.64 -23.56
C GLY A 289 16.69 15.97 -24.29
N SER A 290 16.84 15.43 -25.49
CA SER A 290 17.97 15.79 -26.34
C SER A 290 17.88 17.27 -26.75
N LYS A 291 19.02 17.94 -26.88
CA LYS A 291 19.08 19.37 -27.27
C LYS A 291 18.27 19.62 -28.54
N ARG A 292 18.37 18.75 -29.56
CA ARG A 292 17.63 18.84 -30.80
C ARG A 292 16.11 18.94 -30.61
N LEU A 293 15.55 18.15 -29.67
CA LEU A 293 14.13 18.18 -29.38
C LEU A 293 13.74 19.43 -28.60
N LEU A 294 14.58 19.83 -27.64
CA LEU A 294 14.32 21.02 -26.84
C LEU A 294 14.31 22.32 -27.68
N ASP A 295 15.17 22.39 -28.69
CA ASP A 295 15.24 23.56 -29.62
C ASP A 295 13.97 23.69 -30.49
N THR A 296 13.12 22.66 -30.57
CA THR A 296 11.83 22.68 -31.31
C THR A 296 10.62 22.88 -30.41
N TYR A 297 10.78 22.88 -29.09
CA TYR A 297 9.68 23.03 -28.14
C TYR A 297 9.46 24.50 -27.80
N GLU A 298 8.34 25.06 -28.26
CA GLU A 298 7.88 26.37 -27.83
C GLU A 298 7.00 26.21 -26.57
N ILE A 299 7.35 26.94 -25.51
CA ILE A 299 6.53 26.93 -24.28
C ILE A 299 5.20 27.59 -24.61
N ASN A 300 4.12 26.83 -24.54
CA ASN A 300 2.79 27.39 -24.70
C ASN A 300 2.35 27.98 -23.36
N ASP A 301 2.40 29.31 -23.23
CA ASP A 301 1.99 30.03 -22.02
C ASP A 301 0.46 29.99 -21.77
N ASP A 302 -0.33 29.52 -22.74
CA ASP A 302 -1.79 29.39 -22.65
C ASP A 302 -2.28 28.09 -21.95
N ILE A 303 -1.39 27.34 -21.33
CA ILE A 303 -1.82 26.21 -20.51
C ILE A 303 -2.65 26.76 -19.34
N PRO A 304 -3.94 26.42 -19.22
CA PRO A 304 -4.76 26.93 -18.15
C PRO A 304 -4.07 26.62 -16.82
N ASN A 305 -3.93 27.65 -15.96
CA ASN A 305 -3.39 27.49 -14.60
C ASN A 305 -4.22 26.51 -13.76
N ASP A 306 -5.28 26.00 -14.34
CA ASP A 306 -6.31 25.21 -13.69
C ASP A 306 -6.47 23.85 -14.37
N LEU A 307 -5.42 22.99 -14.33
CA LEU A 307 -5.60 21.54 -14.50
C LEU A 307 -6.42 20.97 -13.31
N SER A 308 -6.97 21.85 -12.49
CA SER A 308 -7.65 21.55 -11.24
C SER A 308 -9.01 20.88 -11.40
N PHE A 309 -9.50 20.68 -12.63
CA PHE A 309 -10.81 20.09 -12.88
C PHE A 309 -10.75 18.85 -13.77
N TYR A 310 -10.20 17.75 -13.27
CA TYR A 310 -10.52 16.45 -13.83
C TYR A 310 -11.44 15.68 -12.90
N ILE A 311 -12.74 15.92 -13.09
CA ILE A 311 -13.78 15.05 -12.52
C ILE A 311 -13.75 13.75 -13.29
N TRP A 312 -13.39 12.69 -12.62
CA TRP A 312 -13.57 11.36 -13.14
C TRP A 312 -15.05 10.99 -13.02
N LYS A 313 -15.82 11.24 -14.08
CA LYS A 313 -17.30 11.10 -14.12
C LYS A 313 -17.84 9.79 -13.52
N ASP A 314 -16.99 8.78 -13.40
CA ASP A 314 -17.35 7.45 -12.88
C ASP A 314 -16.44 7.01 -11.72
N SER A 315 -15.77 7.92 -11.03
CA SER A 315 -14.81 7.56 -9.99
C SER A 315 -15.06 8.30 -8.69
N SER A 316 -14.70 7.65 -7.60
CA SER A 316 -14.76 8.19 -6.25
C SER A 316 -13.69 9.25 -5.97
N TYR A 317 -13.07 9.85 -6.99
CA TYR A 317 -12.02 10.85 -6.81
C TYR A 317 -12.30 12.15 -7.52
N VAL A 318 -11.87 13.23 -6.87
CA VAL A 318 -11.89 14.59 -7.41
C VAL A 318 -10.50 15.18 -7.24
N TYR A 319 -9.95 15.70 -8.33
CA TYR A 319 -8.76 16.53 -8.26
C TYR A 319 -9.17 17.99 -8.20
N TYR A 320 -8.82 18.67 -7.11
CA TYR A 320 -9.19 20.07 -6.87
C TYR A 320 -8.01 20.85 -6.29
N ARG A 321 -7.67 22.00 -6.91
CA ARG A 321 -6.58 22.88 -6.50
C ARG A 321 -5.24 22.16 -6.27
N ASN A 322 -4.83 21.31 -7.22
CA ASN A 322 -3.61 20.51 -7.18
C ASN A 322 -3.57 19.45 -6.04
N ARG A 323 -4.74 19.03 -5.54
CA ARG A 323 -4.87 17.97 -4.56
C ARG A 323 -5.88 16.93 -5.02
N LEU A 324 -5.55 15.68 -4.81
CA LEU A 324 -6.44 14.56 -5.08
C LEU A 324 -7.31 14.30 -3.85
N TYR A 325 -8.63 14.35 -4.05
CA TYR A 325 -9.60 14.04 -3.01
C TYR A 325 -10.34 12.78 -3.35
N ARG A 326 -10.54 11.95 -2.36
CA ARG A 326 -11.32 10.73 -2.48
C ARG A 326 -12.75 10.99 -2.03
N ILE A 327 -13.72 10.69 -2.91
CA ILE A 327 -15.13 10.64 -2.52
C ILE A 327 -15.48 9.19 -2.21
N ILE A 328 -15.83 8.90 -0.98
CA ILE A 328 -16.32 7.59 -0.57
C ILE A 328 -17.81 7.70 -0.37
N ALA A 329 -18.58 6.99 -1.19
CA ALA A 329 -19.96 6.70 -0.86
C ALA A 329 -19.97 5.65 0.25
N SER A 330 -20.51 5.98 1.42
CA SER A 330 -20.63 5.05 2.52
C SER A 330 -22.06 4.59 2.66
N ASP A 331 -22.29 3.33 2.46
CA ASP A 331 -23.55 2.69 2.79
C ASP A 331 -23.54 1.90 4.10
N GLN A 332 -22.48 1.86 4.87
CA GLN A 332 -22.52 1.31 6.24
C GLN A 332 -21.30 1.57 7.15
N TYR A 333 -20.18 2.14 6.66
CA TYR A 333 -19.01 2.39 7.52
C TYR A 333 -18.49 3.81 7.29
N SER A 334 -18.82 4.70 8.23
CA SER A 334 -18.41 6.10 8.22
C SER A 334 -16.88 6.23 8.35
N TRP A 335 -16.22 6.63 7.29
CA TRP A 335 -14.84 7.08 7.33
C TRP A 335 -14.80 8.59 7.18
N ARG A 336 -14.09 9.24 8.07
CA ARG A 336 -14.02 10.69 8.10
C ARG A 336 -13.03 11.28 7.19
N VAL A 337 -13.39 12.46 6.85
CA VAL A 337 -12.57 13.34 6.23
C VAL A 337 -12.81 14.74 6.36
N LEU A 338 -11.87 15.53 6.07
CA LEU A 338 -11.78 16.90 5.70
C LEU A 338 -12.87 17.83 6.23
N ASP A 339 -12.39 19.00 6.55
CA ASP A 339 -13.13 20.22 6.74
C ASP A 339 -14.38 20.21 5.84
N ALA A 340 -15.54 20.18 6.46
CA ALA A 340 -16.84 20.14 5.76
C ALA A 340 -16.96 21.29 4.75
N ASP A 341 -16.32 22.43 5.02
CA ASP A 341 -16.31 23.60 4.13
C ASP A 341 -15.55 23.33 2.83
N VAL A 342 -14.51 22.51 2.87
CA VAL A 342 -13.75 22.14 1.65
C VAL A 342 -14.56 21.15 0.81
N ALA A 343 -15.20 20.18 1.42
CA ALA A 343 -16.07 19.23 0.73
C ALA A 343 -17.24 19.93 0.04
N VAL A 344 -17.92 20.86 0.75
CA VAL A 344 -19.01 21.68 0.21
C VAL A 344 -18.51 22.54 -0.96
N ARG A 345 -17.34 23.17 -0.85
CA ARG A 345 -16.78 23.97 -1.94
C ARG A 345 -16.46 23.14 -3.18
N ILE A 346 -15.86 21.97 -3.00
CA ILE A 346 -15.61 21.06 -4.11
C ILE A 346 -16.92 20.67 -4.80
N MET A 347 -17.96 20.34 -4.04
CA MET A 347 -19.26 19.98 -4.59
C MET A 347 -19.92 21.14 -5.33
N LEU A 348 -19.86 22.35 -4.80
CA LEU A 348 -20.41 23.56 -5.43
C LEU A 348 -19.68 23.91 -6.73
N ASP A 349 -18.35 23.89 -6.72
CA ASP A 349 -17.54 24.17 -7.88
C ASP A 349 -17.71 23.09 -8.99
N MET A 350 -18.14 21.88 -8.60
CA MET A 350 -18.47 20.79 -9.54
C MET A 350 -19.90 20.85 -10.08
N GLY A 351 -20.71 21.83 -9.67
CA GLY A 351 -22.12 21.91 -10.04
C GLY A 351 -22.97 20.77 -9.48
N LEU A 352 -22.50 20.08 -8.47
CA LEU A 352 -23.26 19.09 -7.72
C LEU A 352 -24.23 19.84 -6.79
N ARG A 353 -25.50 19.42 -6.77
CA ARG A 353 -26.54 20.11 -6.00
C ARG A 353 -26.24 20.16 -4.51
N ASN A 354 -26.63 21.30 -3.89
CA ASN A 354 -26.55 21.53 -2.45
C ASN A 354 -27.54 20.70 -1.61
N ASP A 355 -28.32 19.86 -2.27
CA ASP A 355 -29.31 19.06 -1.58
C ASP A 355 -28.61 17.88 -0.91
N TYR A 356 -28.25 18.10 0.35
CA TYR A 356 -28.08 17.01 1.30
C TYR A 356 -29.45 16.32 1.41
N ASP A 357 -29.76 15.44 0.47
CA ASP A 357 -30.82 14.49 0.67
C ASP A 357 -30.31 13.41 1.62
N ILE A 358 -30.48 13.72 2.91
CA ILE A 358 -30.14 12.83 4.02
C ILE A 358 -31.02 11.57 3.98
N ASP A 359 -32.09 11.57 3.19
CA ASP A 359 -33.07 10.50 3.13
C ASP A 359 -32.61 9.25 2.38
N ASP A 360 -31.55 9.32 1.56
CA ASP A 360 -31.06 8.15 0.81
C ASP A 360 -29.95 7.37 1.51
N GLY A 361 -29.55 7.75 2.72
CA GLY A 361 -28.54 7.02 3.51
C GLY A 361 -27.12 7.02 2.91
N VAL A 362 -26.87 7.83 1.88
CA VAL A 362 -25.56 7.94 1.22
C VAL A 362 -24.84 9.20 1.70
N SER A 363 -23.83 9.01 2.50
CA SER A 363 -22.93 10.10 2.91
C SER A 363 -21.70 10.11 2.01
N TYR A 364 -21.40 11.23 1.37
CA TYR A 364 -20.16 11.43 0.62
C TYR A 364 -19.07 11.91 1.57
N ILE A 365 -17.96 11.25 1.54
CA ILE A 365 -16.79 11.60 2.33
C ILE A 365 -15.66 11.96 1.37
N VAL A 366 -15.09 13.17 1.55
CA VAL A 366 -13.95 13.64 0.75
C VAL A 366 -12.68 13.54 1.59
N MET A 367 -11.67 12.82 1.12
CA MET A 367 -10.35 12.67 1.78
C MET A 367 -9.26 13.44 1.03
N ASP A 368 -8.47 14.21 1.76
CA ASP A 368 -7.23 14.81 1.26
C ASP A 368 -6.14 13.73 1.25
N VAL A 369 -5.65 13.40 0.07
CA VAL A 369 -4.64 12.35 -0.12
C VAL A 369 -3.21 12.91 -0.03
N ASP A 370 -3.04 14.24 -0.02
CA ASP A 370 -1.74 14.89 -0.02
C ASP A 370 -0.98 14.88 1.32
N HIS A 371 -1.57 14.37 2.40
CA HIS A 371 -0.91 14.40 3.72
C HIS A 371 0.15 13.32 3.94
N HIS A 372 0.58 12.60 2.91
CA HIS A 372 1.45 11.44 3.10
C HIS A 372 2.91 11.57 2.66
N TYR A 373 3.35 12.72 2.11
CA TYR A 373 4.73 12.88 1.62
C TYR A 373 5.38 14.21 2.02
N GLY A 374 5.57 14.40 3.31
CA GLY A 374 6.47 15.40 3.87
C GLY A 374 6.95 14.88 5.20
N ASP A 375 8.19 15.13 5.60
CA ASP A 375 8.89 14.74 6.84
C ASP A 375 8.05 14.87 8.13
N GLY A 376 6.91 14.19 8.19
CA GLY A 376 5.98 14.09 9.31
C GLY A 376 6.04 12.72 9.96
N PRO A 377 5.43 12.57 11.13
CA PRO A 377 5.49 11.34 11.92
C PRO A 377 5.08 10.13 11.07
N THR A 378 5.83 9.04 11.26
CA THR A 378 5.71 7.76 10.55
C THR A 378 4.26 7.37 10.28
N THR A 379 3.99 6.70 9.17
CA THR A 379 2.69 6.15 8.74
C THR A 379 1.87 5.54 9.89
N ASN A 380 2.54 4.93 10.87
CA ASN A 380 1.93 4.38 12.08
C ASN A 380 1.29 5.44 13.00
N ASP A 381 1.85 6.64 13.12
CA ASP A 381 1.28 7.68 13.98
C ASP A 381 0.07 8.37 13.35
N ALA A 382 0.05 8.51 12.03
CA ALA A 382 -1.11 9.00 11.30
C ALA A 382 -2.25 7.98 11.36
N PHE A 383 -1.92 6.70 11.22
CA PHE A 383 -2.85 5.58 11.32
C PHE A 383 -3.46 5.44 12.72
N ARG A 384 -2.63 5.52 13.78
CA ARG A 384 -3.07 5.47 15.16
C ARG A 384 -4.03 6.63 15.51
N ARG A 385 -3.76 7.85 15.03
CA ARG A 385 -4.65 9.00 15.21
C ARG A 385 -5.97 8.86 14.45
N MET A 386 -5.97 8.22 13.28
CA MET A 386 -7.19 7.91 12.54
C MET A 386 -8.02 6.85 13.28
N GLU A 387 -7.40 5.83 13.83
CA GLU A 387 -8.09 4.79 14.58
C GLU A 387 -8.63 5.27 15.93
N GLU A 388 -7.88 6.09 16.65
CA GLU A 388 -8.33 6.76 17.89
C GLU A 388 -9.55 7.67 17.63
N ARG A 389 -9.57 8.38 16.50
CA ARG A 389 -10.75 9.17 16.09
C ARG A 389 -11.95 8.27 15.74
N ARG A 390 -11.72 7.17 15.00
CA ARG A 390 -12.74 6.19 14.67
C ARG A 390 -13.43 5.59 15.89
N LEU A 391 -12.66 5.18 16.89
CA LEU A 391 -13.19 4.62 18.14
C LEU A 391 -14.04 5.63 18.93
N ASN A 392 -13.61 6.89 18.95
CA ASN A 392 -14.35 7.96 19.58
C ASN A 392 -15.69 8.23 18.87
N ASP A 393 -15.73 8.10 17.55
CA ASP A 393 -16.93 8.35 16.75
C ASP A 393 -17.94 7.21 16.81
N ILE A 394 -17.48 5.98 16.82
CA ILE A 394 -18.33 4.80 17.07
C ILE A 394 -18.98 4.92 18.47
N THR A 395 -18.24 5.42 19.44
CA THR A 395 -18.73 5.63 20.80
C THR A 395 -19.78 6.77 20.86
N TYR A 396 -19.58 7.84 20.08
CA TYR A 396 -20.52 8.95 19.97
C TYR A 396 -21.82 8.53 19.27
N MET A 397 -21.73 7.78 18.18
CA MET A 397 -22.88 7.27 17.44
C MET A 397 -23.71 6.29 18.28
N LYS A 398 -23.06 5.36 19.00
CA LYS A 398 -23.75 4.43 19.91
C LYS A 398 -24.49 5.13 21.06
N LYS A 399 -24.03 6.30 21.51
CA LYS A 399 -24.73 7.11 22.54
C LYS A 399 -25.93 7.88 21.99
N ASN A 400 -25.95 8.20 20.70
CA ASN A 400 -27.02 9.00 20.11
C ASN A 400 -28.07 8.18 19.34
N THR A 401 -27.89 6.87 19.19
CA THR A 401 -28.90 5.96 18.59
C THR A 401 -29.71 5.16 19.61
N SER A 402 -29.59 5.50 20.91
CA SER A 402 -30.46 4.96 21.97
C SER A 402 -31.43 6.03 22.48
N ILE A 403 -32.32 6.45 21.59
CA ILE A 403 -33.59 7.07 21.94
C ILE A 403 -34.70 6.36 21.15
#